data_06d9e81e7bf8e3465b38b7c89638e357
#
_entry.id   06d9e81e7bf8e3465b38b7c89638e357
#
_cell.length_a   1.000
_cell.length_b   1.000
_cell.length_c   1.000
_cell.angle_alpha   90.00
_cell.angle_beta   90.00
_cell.angle_gamma   90.00
#
_symmetry.space_group_name_H-M   'P 1'
#
loop_
_entity.id
_entity.type
_entity.pdbx_description
1 polymer ?
#
loop_
_entity_poly.entity_id
_entity_poly.type
_entity_poly.pdbx_seq_one_letter_code
_entity_poly.pdbx_strand_id
1 'polypeptide(L)'
;TIMIKAVFFPLNAKAARSMAKMKLVAPKMKALQEQYANDKQQLQIRMMEMYKVEKINPLGGCLPIVVQIPVFIALYWVLLSAVELRHAPWIGWIHDLSAPDPWYILPVLYAISAWAQVKLSPTPVTDPIQQKMFQIMPIAFSVMFVFFPSGLVLYWLVNNLLQIAQQWHVNRMLEREAAAAAAKKR
;
A
#
# COMPACT_ATOMS: atom_id res chain seq x y z
N THR A 1 12.42 11.42 -0.92
CA THR A 1 11.16 10.64 -1.11
C THR A 1 10.39 11.13 -2.33
N ILE A 2 10.09 12.44 -2.45
CA ILE A 2 9.27 13.01 -3.54
C ILE A 2 9.89 12.72 -4.92
N MET A 3 11.19 12.92 -5.11
CA MET A 3 11.89 12.63 -6.36
C MET A 3 11.77 11.15 -6.76
N ILE A 4 12.01 10.24 -5.83
CA ILE A 4 11.86 8.80 -6.06
C ILE A 4 10.43 8.47 -6.48
N LYS A 5 9.43 9.03 -5.79
CA LYS A 5 8.01 8.87 -6.15
C LYS A 5 7.68 9.43 -7.52
N ALA A 6 8.28 10.55 -7.92
CA ALA A 6 8.07 11.14 -9.25
C ALA A 6 8.61 10.23 -10.36
N VAL A 7 9.80 9.68 -10.19
CA VAL A 7 10.40 8.72 -11.16
C VAL A 7 9.54 7.45 -11.29
N PHE A 8 9.07 6.90 -10.17
CA PHE A 8 8.24 5.68 -10.18
C PHE A 8 6.73 5.95 -10.30
N PHE A 9 6.34 7.21 -10.53
CA PHE A 9 4.92 7.59 -10.65
C PHE A 9 4.16 6.77 -11.70
N PRO A 10 4.65 6.59 -12.96
CA PRO A 10 3.91 5.83 -13.97
C PRO A 10 3.71 4.37 -13.58
N LEU A 11 4.71 3.76 -12.90
CA LEU A 11 4.62 2.39 -12.41
C LEU A 11 3.58 2.27 -11.29
N ASN A 12 3.65 3.19 -10.31
CA ASN A 12 2.70 3.24 -9.20
C ASN A 12 1.28 3.55 -9.68
N ALA A 13 1.11 4.40 -10.70
CA ALA A 13 -0.20 4.70 -11.29
C ALA A 13 -0.82 3.47 -11.97
N LYS A 14 -0.03 2.67 -12.69
CA LYS A 14 -0.49 1.40 -13.27
C LYS A 14 -0.92 0.41 -12.19
N ALA A 15 -0.12 0.27 -11.12
CA ALA A 15 -0.44 -0.58 -9.99
C ALA A 15 -1.74 -0.12 -9.28
N ALA A 16 -1.87 1.18 -9.03
CA ALA A 16 -3.07 1.76 -8.41
C ALA A 16 -4.33 1.54 -9.27
N ARG A 17 -4.23 1.71 -10.60
CA ARG A 17 -5.34 1.42 -11.53
C ARG A 17 -5.72 -0.07 -11.52
N SER A 18 -4.75 -0.98 -11.47
CA SER A 18 -5.03 -2.42 -11.36
C SER A 18 -5.76 -2.76 -10.07
N MET A 19 -5.31 -2.20 -8.95
CA MET A 19 -5.96 -2.37 -7.65
C MET A 19 -7.38 -1.81 -7.61
N ALA A 20 -7.59 -0.64 -8.21
CA ALA A 20 -8.92 -0.03 -8.25
C ALA A 20 -9.89 -0.79 -9.17
N LYS A 21 -9.41 -1.38 -10.29
CA LYS A 21 -10.22 -2.31 -11.10
C LYS A 21 -10.64 -3.54 -10.31
N MET A 22 -9.78 -4.07 -9.43
CA MET A 22 -10.12 -5.17 -8.54
C MET A 22 -11.30 -4.83 -7.62
N LYS A 23 -11.43 -3.56 -7.18
CA LYS A 23 -12.60 -3.10 -6.42
C LYS A 23 -13.91 -3.25 -7.22
N LEU A 24 -13.89 -3.00 -8.53
CA LEU A 24 -15.08 -3.13 -9.38
C LEU A 24 -15.53 -4.59 -9.56
N VAL A 25 -14.61 -5.55 -9.51
CA VAL A 25 -14.92 -6.97 -9.62
C VAL A 25 -15.12 -7.66 -8.26
N ALA A 26 -14.96 -6.93 -7.16
CA ALA A 26 -15.17 -7.46 -5.80
C ALA A 26 -16.52 -8.17 -5.59
N PRO A 27 -17.68 -7.70 -6.11
CA PRO A 27 -18.94 -8.43 -6.00
C PRO A 27 -18.93 -9.76 -6.75
N LYS A 28 -18.28 -9.82 -7.93
CA LYS A 28 -18.12 -11.10 -8.67
C LYS A 28 -17.24 -12.08 -7.91
N MET A 29 -16.20 -11.58 -7.24
CA MET A 29 -15.33 -12.39 -6.40
C MET A 29 -16.09 -13.01 -5.23
N LYS A 30 -16.94 -12.23 -4.55
CA LYS A 30 -17.78 -12.75 -3.45
C LYS A 30 -18.73 -13.85 -3.93
N ALA A 31 -19.38 -13.66 -5.06
CA ALA A 31 -20.26 -14.66 -5.65
C ALA A 31 -19.51 -15.98 -5.95
N LEU A 32 -18.28 -15.89 -6.49
CA LEU A 32 -17.44 -17.08 -6.71
C LEU A 32 -17.04 -17.75 -5.39
N GLN A 33 -16.74 -16.99 -4.35
CA GLN A 33 -16.43 -17.53 -3.02
C GLN A 33 -17.59 -18.30 -2.41
N GLU A 34 -18.80 -17.76 -2.55
CA GLU A 34 -20.02 -18.41 -2.05
C GLU A 34 -20.32 -19.69 -2.85
N GLN A 35 -20.13 -19.62 -4.17
CA GLN A 35 -20.41 -20.76 -5.07
C GLN A 35 -19.42 -21.93 -4.86
N TYR A 36 -18.15 -21.65 -4.59
CA TYR A 36 -17.07 -22.63 -4.44
C TYR A 36 -16.53 -22.71 -3.00
N ALA A 37 -17.34 -22.40 -1.99
CA ALA A 37 -16.91 -22.35 -0.59
C ALA A 37 -16.26 -23.64 -0.08
N ASN A 38 -16.71 -24.78 -0.59
CA ASN A 38 -16.23 -26.12 -0.19
C ASN A 38 -15.11 -26.68 -1.07
N ASP A 39 -14.75 -26.00 -2.19
CA ASP A 39 -13.70 -26.44 -3.11
C ASP A 39 -12.72 -25.30 -3.39
N LYS A 40 -11.67 -25.24 -2.56
CA LYS A 40 -10.63 -24.21 -2.65
C LYS A 40 -9.83 -24.29 -3.97
N GLN A 41 -9.67 -25.48 -4.55
CA GLN A 41 -8.96 -25.63 -5.81
C GLN A 41 -9.76 -25.04 -6.98
N GLN A 42 -11.04 -25.39 -7.08
CA GLN A 42 -11.93 -24.85 -8.10
C GLN A 42 -12.08 -23.32 -7.93
N LEU A 43 -12.16 -22.84 -6.71
CA LEU A 43 -12.21 -21.40 -6.43
C LEU A 43 -10.99 -20.68 -6.99
N GLN A 44 -9.77 -21.19 -6.76
CA GLN A 44 -8.54 -20.58 -7.30
C GLN A 44 -8.51 -20.58 -8.82
N ILE A 45 -8.91 -21.68 -9.46
CA ILE A 45 -8.94 -21.79 -10.92
C ILE A 45 -9.93 -20.77 -11.50
N ARG A 46 -11.16 -20.70 -10.98
CA ARG A 46 -12.20 -19.77 -11.45
C ARG A 46 -11.84 -18.32 -11.22
N MET A 47 -11.17 -18.03 -10.11
CA MET A 47 -10.65 -16.67 -9.86
C MET A 47 -9.56 -16.28 -10.86
N MET A 48 -8.62 -17.16 -11.16
CA MET A 48 -7.60 -16.91 -12.17
C MET A 48 -8.20 -16.70 -13.57
N GLU A 49 -9.22 -17.48 -13.93
CA GLU A 49 -9.99 -17.29 -15.18
C GLU A 49 -10.67 -15.92 -15.20
N MET A 50 -11.34 -15.53 -14.12
CA MET A 50 -11.98 -14.22 -13.99
C MET A 50 -10.97 -13.07 -14.15
N TYR A 51 -9.80 -13.16 -13.51
CA TYR A 51 -8.75 -12.16 -13.66
C TYR A 51 -8.25 -12.04 -15.11
N LYS A 52 -8.14 -13.15 -15.84
CA LYS A 52 -7.78 -13.16 -17.25
C LYS A 52 -8.86 -12.48 -18.12
N VAL A 53 -10.13 -12.80 -17.90
CA VAL A 53 -11.27 -12.22 -18.63
C VAL A 53 -11.38 -10.72 -18.39
N GLU A 54 -11.26 -10.28 -17.13
CA GLU A 54 -11.35 -8.87 -16.76
C GLU A 54 -10.04 -8.09 -17.00
N LYS A 55 -8.99 -8.77 -17.53
CA LYS A 55 -7.65 -8.19 -17.80
C LYS A 55 -7.05 -7.51 -16.57
N ILE A 56 -7.19 -8.14 -15.41
CA ILE A 56 -6.67 -7.67 -14.12
C ILE A 56 -5.43 -8.48 -13.78
N ASN A 57 -4.34 -7.80 -13.45
CA ASN A 57 -3.12 -8.44 -12.96
C ASN A 57 -3.05 -8.32 -11.42
N PRO A 58 -3.28 -9.41 -10.66
CA PRO A 58 -3.19 -9.37 -9.21
C PRO A 58 -1.78 -9.07 -8.69
N LEU A 59 -0.74 -9.45 -9.47
CA LEU A 59 0.66 -9.17 -9.12
C LEU A 59 1.03 -7.68 -9.28
N GLY A 60 0.24 -6.92 -10.03
CA GLY A 60 0.46 -5.47 -10.20
C GLY A 60 0.41 -4.70 -8.86
N GLY A 61 -0.34 -5.20 -7.89
CA GLY A 61 -0.45 -4.58 -6.56
C GLY A 61 0.78 -4.76 -5.67
N CYS A 62 1.56 -5.83 -5.84
CA CYS A 62 2.77 -6.09 -5.05
C CYS A 62 4.04 -5.48 -5.68
N LEU A 63 4.00 -5.07 -6.95
CA LEU A 63 5.16 -4.51 -7.65
C LEU A 63 5.78 -3.29 -6.95
N PRO A 64 5.01 -2.33 -6.41
CA PRO A 64 5.57 -1.23 -5.63
C PRO A 64 6.37 -1.68 -4.41
N ILE A 65 5.97 -2.77 -3.76
CA ILE A 65 6.68 -3.33 -2.60
C ILE A 65 8.03 -3.88 -3.02
N VAL A 66 8.09 -4.63 -4.13
CA VAL A 66 9.34 -5.21 -4.65
C VAL A 66 10.34 -4.12 -5.00
N VAL A 67 9.89 -3.04 -5.64
CA VAL A 67 10.74 -1.87 -5.95
C VAL A 67 11.17 -1.13 -4.68
N GLN A 68 10.32 -1.12 -3.66
CA GLN A 68 10.56 -0.43 -2.40
C GLN A 68 11.65 -1.11 -1.54
N ILE A 69 11.80 -2.43 -1.62
CA ILE A 69 12.77 -3.18 -0.79
C ILE A 69 14.22 -2.70 -1.00
N PRO A 70 14.76 -2.59 -2.23
CA PRO A 70 16.11 -2.06 -2.44
C PRO A 70 16.27 -0.63 -1.93
N VAL A 71 15.26 0.22 -2.12
CA VAL A 71 15.27 1.61 -1.62
C VAL A 71 15.32 1.64 -0.09
N PHE A 72 14.56 0.78 0.56
CA PHE A 72 14.56 0.63 2.00
C PHE A 72 15.93 0.21 2.53
N ILE A 73 16.52 -0.84 1.95
CA ILE A 73 17.83 -1.33 2.36
C ILE A 73 18.88 -0.25 2.19
N ALA A 74 18.92 0.43 1.05
CA ALA A 74 19.85 1.52 0.80
C ALA A 74 19.71 2.66 1.81
N LEU A 75 18.47 3.10 2.08
CA LEU A 75 18.19 4.16 3.04
C LEU A 75 18.56 3.78 4.47
N TYR A 76 18.28 2.54 4.87
CA TYR A 76 18.65 2.01 6.18
C TYR A 76 20.18 2.06 6.39
N TRP A 77 20.95 1.56 5.41
CA TRP A 77 22.42 1.63 5.46
C TRP A 77 22.94 3.06 5.50
N VAL A 78 22.39 3.96 4.67
CA VAL A 78 22.76 5.38 4.67
C VAL A 78 22.52 6.01 6.05
N LEU A 79 21.36 5.79 6.66
CA LEU A 79 21.03 6.35 7.99
C LEU A 79 21.93 5.81 9.10
N LEU A 80 22.35 4.53 9.01
CA LEU A 80 23.26 3.96 10.00
C LEU A 80 24.73 4.39 9.82
N SER A 81 25.14 4.60 8.58
CA SER A 81 26.56 4.88 8.25
C SER A 81 26.87 6.38 8.13
N ALA A 82 25.88 7.21 7.82
CA ALA A 82 26.09 8.65 7.65
C ALA A 82 26.32 9.35 9.00
N VAL A 83 27.55 9.72 9.25
CA VAL A 83 27.95 10.45 10.48
C VAL A 83 27.28 11.83 10.54
N GLU A 84 27.03 12.43 9.39
CA GLU A 84 26.38 13.75 9.26
C GLU A 84 24.92 13.76 9.72
N LEU A 85 24.26 12.60 9.75
CA LEU A 85 22.87 12.47 10.22
C LEU A 85 22.77 12.21 11.71
N ARG A 86 23.89 11.90 12.37
CA ARG A 86 23.94 11.75 13.83
C ARG A 86 23.77 13.10 14.50
N HIS A 87 22.81 13.17 15.43
CA HIS A 87 22.42 14.41 16.10
C HIS A 87 21.98 15.53 15.15
N ALA A 88 21.57 15.18 13.90
CA ALA A 88 20.99 16.12 12.97
C ALA A 88 19.52 16.37 13.37
N PRO A 89 19.20 17.57 13.87
CA PRO A 89 17.83 17.90 14.22
C PRO A 89 16.99 18.06 12.94
N TRP A 90 15.72 17.59 13.01
CA TRP A 90 14.76 17.80 11.95
C TRP A 90 13.72 18.84 12.40
N ILE A 91 12.46 18.49 12.47
CA ILE A 91 11.39 19.39 12.87
C ILE A 91 10.82 18.98 14.25
N GLY A 92 10.60 19.97 15.11
CA GLY A 92 9.92 19.81 16.40
C GLY A 92 10.71 18.96 17.41
N TRP A 93 10.19 17.78 17.73
CA TRP A 93 10.76 16.88 18.75
C TRP A 93 11.84 15.93 18.22
N ILE A 94 12.08 15.89 16.93
CA ILE A 94 13.09 15.01 16.31
C ILE A 94 14.43 15.71 16.35
N HIS A 95 15.28 15.32 17.31
CA HIS A 95 16.62 15.89 17.49
C HIS A 95 17.72 15.04 16.84
N ASP A 96 17.41 13.79 16.46
CA ASP A 96 18.34 12.87 15.82
C ASP A 96 17.59 11.95 14.85
N LEU A 97 17.92 12.06 13.55
CA LEU A 97 17.30 11.22 12.52
C LEU A 97 17.85 9.79 12.52
N SER A 98 19.01 9.56 13.12
CA SER A 98 19.62 8.24 13.24
C SER A 98 19.17 7.47 14.48
N ALA A 99 18.53 8.12 15.44
CA ALA A 99 17.99 7.53 16.66
C ALA A 99 16.47 7.26 16.52
N PRO A 100 15.93 6.33 17.32
CA PRO A 100 14.49 6.13 17.42
C PRO A 100 13.77 7.40 17.90
N ASP A 101 12.50 7.54 17.51
CA ASP A 101 11.66 8.66 17.94
C ASP A 101 11.42 8.60 19.46
N PRO A 102 11.88 9.59 20.24
CA PRO A 102 11.81 9.54 21.71
C PRO A 102 10.38 9.59 22.23
N TRP A 103 9.44 10.12 21.45
CA TRP A 103 8.04 10.28 21.86
C TRP A 103 7.10 9.33 21.14
N TYR A 104 7.62 8.46 20.26
CA TYR A 104 6.87 7.48 19.47
C TYR A 104 5.75 8.08 18.60
N ILE A 105 5.81 9.38 18.32
CA ILE A 105 4.79 10.09 17.53
C ILE A 105 4.81 9.58 16.08
N LEU A 106 5.99 9.42 15.48
CA LEU A 106 6.13 8.92 14.11
C LEU A 106 5.56 7.51 13.91
N PRO A 107 5.85 6.51 14.76
CA PRO A 107 5.22 5.19 14.70
C PRO A 107 3.69 5.25 14.79
N VAL A 108 3.15 6.09 15.69
CA VAL A 108 1.70 6.27 15.83
C VAL A 108 1.09 6.91 14.59
N LEU A 109 1.69 7.98 14.06
CA LEU A 109 1.23 8.61 12.82
C LEU A 109 1.29 7.64 11.64
N TYR A 110 2.33 6.81 11.58
CA TYR A 110 2.43 5.77 10.56
C TYR A 110 1.30 4.74 10.72
N ALA A 111 1.01 4.27 11.94
CA ALA A 111 -0.07 3.33 12.21
C ALA A 111 -1.43 3.87 11.74
N ILE A 112 -1.73 5.13 12.05
CA ILE A 112 -2.96 5.81 11.61
C ILE A 112 -3.01 5.90 10.08
N SER A 113 -1.92 6.33 9.45
CA SER A 113 -1.85 6.43 7.99
C SER A 113 -1.96 5.07 7.30
N ALA A 114 -1.34 4.02 7.87
CA ALA A 114 -1.40 2.67 7.36
C ALA A 114 -2.82 2.07 7.48
N TRP A 115 -3.50 2.34 8.60
CA TRP A 115 -4.90 1.97 8.76
C TRP A 115 -5.81 2.67 7.72
N ALA A 116 -5.61 3.97 7.48
CA ALA A 116 -6.32 4.71 6.45
C ALA A 116 -6.05 4.14 5.05
N GLN A 117 -4.81 3.78 4.77
CA GLN A 117 -4.41 3.13 3.50
C GLN A 117 -5.15 1.82 3.27
N VAL A 118 -5.25 0.95 4.30
CA VAL A 118 -5.98 -0.31 4.21
C VAL A 118 -7.46 -0.09 3.90
N LYS A 119 -8.07 0.95 4.47
CA LYS A 119 -9.48 1.31 4.18
C LYS A 119 -9.70 1.81 2.75
N LEU A 120 -8.71 2.50 2.19
CA LEU A 120 -8.78 3.01 0.81
C LEU A 120 -8.47 1.95 -0.25
N SER A 121 -7.64 0.97 0.10
CA SER A 121 -7.20 -0.09 -0.81
C SER A 121 -8.02 -1.35 -0.56
N PRO A 122 -8.81 -1.82 -1.54
CA PRO A 122 -9.48 -3.10 -1.41
C PRO A 122 -8.43 -4.21 -1.39
N THR A 123 -8.51 -5.09 -0.41
CA THR A 123 -7.71 -6.30 -0.39
C THR A 123 -8.32 -7.32 -1.35
N PRO A 124 -7.61 -7.74 -2.40
CA PRO A 124 -8.09 -8.70 -3.39
C PRO A 124 -8.01 -10.15 -2.88
N VAL A 125 -8.15 -10.34 -1.58
CA VAL A 125 -7.91 -11.65 -0.96
C VAL A 125 -9.24 -12.31 -0.65
N THR A 126 -9.34 -13.56 -1.10
CA THR A 126 -10.53 -14.39 -1.00
C THR A 126 -10.66 -15.09 0.35
N ASP A 127 -9.54 -15.40 0.99
CA ASP A 127 -9.54 -16.07 2.29
C ASP A 127 -9.72 -15.03 3.43
N PRO A 128 -10.72 -15.20 4.32
CA PRO A 128 -10.95 -14.30 5.46
C PRO A 128 -9.74 -14.20 6.39
N ILE A 129 -8.96 -15.27 6.54
CA ILE A 129 -7.75 -15.29 7.36
C ILE A 129 -6.68 -14.40 6.73
N GLN A 130 -6.46 -14.57 5.44
CA GLN A 130 -5.49 -13.80 4.67
C GLN A 130 -5.88 -12.31 4.63
N GLN A 131 -7.19 -12.00 4.51
CA GLN A 131 -7.70 -10.63 4.57
C GLN A 131 -7.40 -9.97 5.91
N LYS A 132 -7.64 -10.66 7.03
CA LYS A 132 -7.30 -10.18 8.37
C LYS A 132 -5.79 -9.97 8.51
N MET A 133 -4.99 -10.89 8.00
CA MET A 133 -3.52 -10.77 8.02
C MET A 133 -3.04 -9.51 7.30
N PHE A 134 -3.56 -9.21 6.10
CA PHE A 134 -3.23 -7.97 5.37
C PHE A 134 -3.70 -6.70 6.08
N GLN A 135 -4.76 -6.78 6.89
CA GLN A 135 -5.22 -5.64 7.69
C GLN A 135 -4.37 -5.41 8.94
N ILE A 136 -3.90 -6.48 9.57
CA ILE A 136 -3.14 -6.41 10.83
C ILE A 136 -1.66 -6.15 10.57
N MET A 137 -1.10 -6.66 9.46
CA MET A 137 0.31 -6.54 9.13
C MET A 137 0.86 -5.10 9.18
N PRO A 138 0.21 -4.07 8.60
CA PRO A 138 0.71 -2.69 8.69
C PRO A 138 0.75 -2.15 10.12
N ILE A 139 -0.19 -2.59 10.98
CA ILE A 139 -0.22 -2.21 12.40
C ILE A 139 0.94 -2.90 13.14
N ALA A 140 1.18 -4.18 12.85
CA ALA A 140 2.32 -4.90 13.42
C ALA A 140 3.66 -4.26 13.02
N PHE A 141 3.79 -3.79 11.78
CA PHE A 141 4.95 -3.03 11.33
C PHE A 141 5.13 -1.72 12.09
N SER A 142 4.06 -1.03 12.46
CA SER A 142 4.16 0.21 13.22
C SER A 142 4.76 0.00 14.63
N VAL A 143 4.50 -1.16 15.24
CA VAL A 143 5.12 -1.53 16.52
C VAL A 143 6.63 -1.76 16.34
N MET A 144 7.03 -2.38 15.22
CA MET A 144 8.45 -2.56 14.91
C MET A 144 9.17 -1.22 14.72
N PHE A 145 8.50 -0.21 14.17
CA PHE A 145 9.08 1.12 13.93
C PHE A 145 9.44 1.89 15.20
N VAL A 146 8.98 1.46 16.36
CA VAL A 146 9.42 1.99 17.66
C VAL A 146 10.94 1.83 17.86
N PHE A 147 11.55 0.81 17.25
CA PHE A 147 12.97 0.49 17.39
C PHE A 147 13.83 1.02 16.22
N PHE A 148 13.21 1.57 15.19
CA PHE A 148 13.93 2.05 14.01
C PHE A 148 14.30 3.53 14.10
N PRO A 149 15.37 3.95 13.40
CA PRO A 149 15.74 5.36 13.27
C PRO A 149 14.56 6.22 12.80
N SER A 150 14.37 7.37 13.45
CA SER A 150 13.25 8.29 13.15
C SER A 150 13.24 8.76 11.69
N GLY A 151 14.41 8.94 11.07
CA GLY A 151 14.53 9.27 9.65
C GLY A 151 13.94 8.20 8.72
N LEU A 152 14.09 6.92 9.09
CA LEU A 152 13.51 5.81 8.34
C LEU A 152 11.98 5.77 8.48
N VAL A 153 11.48 5.95 9.71
CA VAL A 153 10.03 5.99 9.97
C VAL A 153 9.39 7.18 9.28
N LEU A 154 10.05 8.35 9.31
CA LEU A 154 9.63 9.54 8.59
C LEU A 154 9.55 9.30 7.07
N TYR A 155 10.55 8.63 6.49
CA TYR A 155 10.51 8.24 5.08
C TYR A 155 9.28 7.37 4.77
N TRP A 156 9.01 6.35 5.59
CA TRP A 156 7.87 5.47 5.42
C TRP A 156 6.54 6.21 5.58
N LEU A 157 6.43 7.09 6.55
CA LEU A 157 5.23 7.92 6.76
C LEU A 157 4.94 8.79 5.54
N VAL A 158 5.94 9.56 5.06
CA VAL A 158 5.79 10.41 3.88
C VAL A 158 5.45 9.59 2.64
N ASN A 159 6.11 8.44 2.46
CA ASN A 159 5.85 7.52 1.36
C ASN A 159 4.39 7.02 1.39
N ASN A 160 3.89 6.66 2.56
CA ASN A 160 2.52 6.18 2.76
C ASN A 160 1.49 7.29 2.51
N LEU A 161 1.72 8.51 3.00
CA LEU A 161 0.83 9.65 2.75
C LEU A 161 0.73 9.98 1.25
N LEU A 162 1.86 9.96 0.54
CA LEU A 162 1.86 10.14 -0.92
C LEU A 162 1.12 9.01 -1.64
N GLN A 163 1.23 7.77 -1.13
CA GLN A 163 0.49 6.63 -1.66
C GLN A 163 -1.02 6.80 -1.46
N ILE A 164 -1.45 7.26 -0.29
CA ILE A 164 -2.86 7.56 0.01
C ILE A 164 -3.40 8.61 -0.97
N ALA A 165 -2.67 9.71 -1.14
CA ALA A 165 -3.08 10.78 -2.06
C ALA A 165 -3.20 10.28 -3.51
N GLN A 166 -2.23 9.47 -3.96
CA GLN A 166 -2.25 8.87 -5.29
C GLN A 166 -3.42 7.90 -5.46
N GLN A 167 -3.66 7.02 -4.48
CA GLN A 167 -4.75 6.05 -4.52
C GLN A 167 -6.12 6.73 -4.53
N TRP A 168 -6.29 7.77 -3.72
CA TRP A 168 -7.51 8.56 -3.69
C TRP A 168 -7.79 9.23 -5.04
N HIS A 169 -6.75 9.81 -5.68
CA HIS A 169 -6.87 10.42 -7.00
C HIS A 169 -7.29 9.40 -8.07
N VAL A 170 -6.62 8.23 -8.10
CA VAL A 170 -6.93 7.16 -9.04
C VAL A 170 -8.34 6.60 -8.82
N ASN A 171 -8.76 6.40 -7.57
CA ASN A 171 -10.11 5.93 -7.26
C ASN A 171 -11.16 6.92 -7.81
N ARG A 172 -10.98 8.22 -7.58
CA ARG A 172 -11.89 9.25 -8.13
C ARG A 172 -11.93 9.29 -9.66
N MET A 173 -10.80 9.13 -10.31
CA MET A 173 -10.76 9.06 -11.79
C MET A 173 -11.59 7.88 -12.31
N LEU A 174 -11.42 6.69 -11.73
CA LEU A 174 -12.15 5.50 -12.15
C LEU A 174 -13.65 5.58 -11.86
N GLU A 175 -14.05 6.18 -10.75
CA GLU A 175 -15.46 6.45 -10.46
C GLU A 175 -16.09 7.37 -11.51
N ARG A 176 -15.38 8.42 -11.95
CA ARG A 176 -15.83 9.31 -13.04
C ARG A 176 -15.90 8.59 -14.38
N GLU A 177 -14.91 7.77 -14.72
CA GLU A 177 -14.91 6.97 -15.95
C GLU A 177 -16.09 5.97 -15.97
N ALA A 178 -16.35 5.32 -14.83
CA ALA A 178 -17.47 4.39 -14.69
C ALA A 178 -18.83 5.11 -14.80
N ALA A 179 -18.98 6.28 -14.20
CA ALA A 179 -20.20 7.10 -14.31
C ALA A 179 -20.43 7.57 -15.74
N ALA A 180 -19.38 8.03 -16.45
CA ALA A 180 -19.46 8.45 -17.85
C ALA A 180 -19.83 7.28 -18.79
N ALA A 181 -19.27 6.09 -18.55
CA ALA A 181 -19.61 4.89 -19.31
C ALA A 181 -21.06 4.43 -19.09
N ALA A 182 -21.59 4.57 -17.87
CA ALA A 182 -22.97 4.27 -17.55
C ALA A 182 -23.96 5.26 -18.20
N ALA A 183 -23.59 6.55 -18.25
CA ALA A 183 -24.39 7.59 -18.93
C ALA A 183 -24.49 7.37 -20.47
N LYS A 184 -23.40 6.85 -21.09
CA LYS A 184 -23.35 6.59 -22.53
C LYS A 184 -24.15 5.34 -22.96
N LYS A 185 -24.53 4.47 -22.00
CA LYS A 185 -25.31 3.26 -22.25
C LYS A 185 -26.84 3.48 -22.06
N ARG A 186 -27.24 4.62 -21.55
CA ARG A 186 -28.63 5.09 -21.49
C ARG A 186 -29.00 5.92 -22.73
#